data_b7cd0ec139bc833c4466fd015d349b79
#
_entry.id   b7cd0ec139bc833c4466fd015d349b79
#
_cell.length_a   1.000
_cell.length_b   1.000
_cell.length_c   1.000
_cell.angle_alpha   90.00
_cell.angle_beta   90.00
_cell.angle_gamma   90.00
#
_symmetry.space_group_name_H-M   'P 1'
#
loop_
_entity.id
_entity.type
_entity.pdbx_description
1 polymer ?
#
loop_
_entity_poly.entity_id
_entity_poly.type
_entity_poly.pdbx_seq_one_letter_code
_entity_poly.pdbx_strand_id
1 'polypeptide(L)'
;MMMGGPTLRQREAMMQGISASYQGLRNPLPADPRVITEGKRLFMANCSSCHGDQGEGDGPAAAGLSPPPANLRWAVRRPMAGDGYLMWAIGEGGVQIGSAMPAFKDALSEADRWRIIKFLRTL
;
A
#
# COMPACT_ATOMS: atom_id res chain seq x y z
N MET A 1 -15.22 16.99 -6.39
CA MET A 1 -15.00 15.62 -6.83
C MET A 1 -15.08 14.65 -5.67
N MET A 2 -15.81 13.59 -5.87
CA MET A 2 -15.95 12.58 -4.83
C MET A 2 -14.72 11.70 -4.78
N MET A 3 -14.29 11.38 -3.56
CA MET A 3 -13.25 10.38 -3.35
C MET A 3 -13.73 8.97 -3.68
N GLY A 4 -15.03 8.80 -3.82
CA GLY A 4 -15.60 7.49 -3.99
C GLY A 4 -15.63 6.69 -2.70
N GLY A 5 -16.00 5.45 -2.81
CA GLY A 5 -16.01 4.52 -1.69
C GLY A 5 -14.66 3.86 -1.48
N PRO A 6 -14.64 2.77 -0.72
CA PRO A 6 -13.42 1.98 -0.53
C PRO A 6 -12.84 1.50 -1.86
N THR A 7 -11.52 1.34 -1.88
CA THR A 7 -10.85 0.74 -3.05
C THR A 7 -11.31 -0.70 -3.23
N LEU A 8 -11.04 -1.26 -4.42
CA LEU A 8 -11.30 -2.68 -4.68
C LEU A 8 -10.68 -3.56 -3.59
N ARG A 9 -9.41 -3.28 -3.24
CA ARG A 9 -8.70 -4.04 -2.22
C ARG A 9 -9.32 -3.89 -0.85
N GLN A 10 -9.74 -2.67 -0.50
CA GLN A 10 -10.39 -2.44 0.80
C GLN A 10 -11.71 -3.19 0.90
N ARG A 11 -12.49 -3.19 -0.18
CA ARG A 11 -13.74 -3.96 -0.22
C ARG A 11 -13.49 -5.44 -0.08
N GLU A 12 -12.46 -5.96 -0.78
CA GLU A 12 -12.09 -7.37 -0.68
C GLU A 12 -11.71 -7.73 0.76
N ALA A 13 -10.87 -6.90 1.38
CA ALA A 13 -10.45 -7.14 2.76
C ALA A 13 -11.62 -7.10 3.74
N MET A 14 -12.57 -6.18 3.53
CA MET A 14 -13.75 -6.07 4.39
C MET A 14 -14.71 -7.26 4.24
N MET A 15 -14.80 -7.81 3.03
CA MET A 15 -15.72 -8.92 2.74
C MET A 15 -15.12 -10.29 3.08
N GLN A 16 -13.85 -10.50 2.73
CA GLN A 16 -13.18 -11.80 2.85
C GLN A 16 -12.24 -11.86 4.05
N GLY A 17 -11.89 -10.71 4.63
CA GLY A 17 -10.83 -10.62 5.61
C GLY A 17 -9.45 -10.71 4.96
N ILE A 18 -8.41 -10.57 5.77
CA ILE A 18 -7.02 -10.75 5.34
C ILE A 18 -6.49 -12.06 5.93
N SER A 19 -5.45 -12.61 5.31
CA SER A 19 -4.84 -13.86 5.79
C SER A 19 -4.44 -13.73 7.26
N ALA A 20 -4.61 -14.83 8.00
CA ALA A 20 -4.37 -14.85 9.45
C ALA A 20 -2.97 -14.38 9.83
N SER A 21 -1.96 -14.66 8.98
CA SER A 21 -0.59 -14.27 9.23
C SER A 21 -0.38 -12.75 9.25
N TYR A 22 -1.32 -11.98 8.71
CA TYR A 22 -1.24 -10.51 8.68
C TYR A 22 -2.13 -9.85 9.72
N GLN A 23 -3.07 -10.60 10.29
CA GLN A 23 -4.02 -10.04 11.26
C GLN A 23 -3.31 -9.62 12.53
N GLY A 24 -3.62 -8.43 13.01
CA GLY A 24 -3.06 -7.92 14.25
C GLY A 24 -1.62 -7.47 14.18
N LEU A 25 -0.99 -7.53 13.02
CA LEU A 25 0.38 -7.03 12.89
C LEU A 25 0.45 -5.54 13.16
N ARG A 26 1.53 -5.13 13.83
CA ARG A 26 1.84 -3.73 14.07
C ARG A 26 3.25 -3.46 13.57
N ASN A 27 3.44 -2.28 12.99
CA ASN A 27 4.74 -1.88 12.48
C ASN A 27 5.73 -1.79 13.64
N PRO A 28 6.80 -2.62 13.67
CA PRO A 28 7.75 -2.61 14.78
C PRO A 28 8.75 -1.47 14.70
N LEU A 29 8.80 -0.73 13.59
CA LEU A 29 9.78 0.31 13.40
C LEU A 29 9.31 1.64 14.00
N PRO A 30 10.24 2.45 14.54
CA PRO A 30 9.88 3.78 15.03
C PRO A 30 9.58 4.73 13.87
N ALA A 31 8.85 5.82 14.15
CA ALA A 31 8.62 6.90 13.20
C ALA A 31 9.85 7.83 13.17
N ASP A 32 10.99 7.27 12.88
CA ASP A 32 12.28 7.92 12.86
C ASP A 32 12.51 8.51 11.46
N PRO A 33 13.12 9.72 11.35
CA PRO A 33 13.39 10.31 10.03
C PRO A 33 14.17 9.42 9.09
N ARG A 34 15.09 8.60 9.60
CA ARG A 34 15.85 7.65 8.74
C ARG A 34 14.95 6.56 8.19
N VAL A 35 14.06 6.04 9.01
CA VAL A 35 13.09 5.01 8.58
C VAL A 35 12.18 5.59 7.51
N ILE A 36 11.66 6.79 7.74
CA ILE A 36 10.74 7.46 6.81
C ILE A 36 11.45 7.78 5.49
N THR A 37 12.69 8.30 5.56
CA THR A 37 13.48 8.64 4.36
C THR A 37 13.76 7.39 3.53
N GLU A 38 14.15 6.28 4.16
CA GLU A 38 14.40 5.03 3.45
C GLU A 38 13.11 4.45 2.89
N GLY A 39 12.01 4.56 3.62
CA GLY A 39 10.69 4.17 3.14
C GLY A 39 10.29 4.96 1.90
N LYS A 40 10.55 6.26 1.89
CA LYS A 40 10.31 7.09 0.72
C LYS A 40 11.13 6.64 -0.47
N ARG A 41 12.42 6.37 -0.26
CA ARG A 41 13.30 5.89 -1.33
C ARG A 41 12.76 4.59 -1.95
N LEU A 42 12.36 3.66 -1.11
CA LEU A 42 11.79 2.38 -1.54
C LEU A 42 10.46 2.57 -2.26
N PHE A 43 9.62 3.47 -1.78
CA PHE A 43 8.35 3.82 -2.42
C PHE A 43 8.58 4.39 -3.82
N MET A 44 9.51 5.33 -3.94
CA MET A 44 9.82 5.94 -5.24
C MET A 44 10.35 4.90 -6.22
N ALA A 45 11.14 3.93 -5.77
CA ALA A 45 11.71 2.91 -6.61
C ALA A 45 10.70 1.83 -7.05
N ASN A 46 9.70 1.53 -6.22
CA ASN A 46 8.85 0.35 -6.42
C ASN A 46 7.36 0.66 -6.60
N CYS A 47 6.89 1.82 -6.19
CA CYS A 47 5.47 2.11 -6.07
C CYS A 47 5.03 3.33 -6.86
N SER A 48 5.89 4.34 -6.99
CA SER A 48 5.50 5.65 -7.52
C SER A 48 5.13 5.62 -8.99
N SER A 49 5.64 4.66 -9.77
CA SER A 49 5.29 4.60 -11.20
C SER A 49 3.78 4.45 -11.42
N CYS A 50 3.09 3.78 -10.51
CA CYS A 50 1.64 3.62 -10.57
C CYS A 50 0.95 4.57 -9.59
N HIS A 51 1.42 4.62 -8.34
CA HIS A 51 0.73 5.37 -7.29
C HIS A 51 1.03 6.87 -7.28
N GLY A 52 2.03 7.33 -8.04
CA GLY A 52 2.44 8.73 -8.09
C GLY A 52 3.37 9.10 -6.93
N ASP A 53 4.14 10.17 -7.11
CA ASP A 53 5.12 10.62 -6.12
C ASP A 53 4.46 11.05 -4.81
N GLN A 54 3.23 11.52 -4.88
CA GLN A 54 2.44 11.93 -3.71
C GLN A 54 1.45 10.86 -3.27
N GLY A 55 1.47 9.68 -3.91
CA GLY A 55 0.58 8.59 -3.57
C GLY A 55 -0.87 8.78 -4.01
N GLU A 56 -1.14 9.66 -4.98
CA GLU A 56 -2.50 10.00 -5.38
C GLU A 56 -3.09 9.07 -6.44
N GLY A 57 -2.36 8.05 -6.86
CA GLY A 57 -2.83 7.10 -7.86
C GLY A 57 -2.62 7.58 -9.29
N ASP A 58 -1.82 8.61 -9.49
CA ASP A 58 -1.63 9.32 -10.74
C ASP A 58 -0.22 9.17 -11.32
N GLY A 59 0.44 8.05 -11.04
CA GLY A 59 1.76 7.81 -11.59
C GLY A 59 1.75 7.68 -13.11
N PRO A 60 2.93 7.80 -13.74
CA PRO A 60 3.01 7.74 -15.21
C PRO A 60 2.51 6.41 -15.79
N ALA A 61 2.58 5.33 -15.04
CA ALA A 61 2.08 4.03 -15.48
C ALA A 61 0.62 3.78 -15.13
N ALA A 62 -0.06 4.74 -14.50
CA ALA A 62 -1.45 4.56 -14.05
C ALA A 62 -2.44 4.55 -15.20
N ALA A 63 -2.16 5.30 -16.27
CA ALA A 63 -3.06 5.39 -17.41
C ALA A 63 -3.23 4.03 -18.06
N GLY A 64 -4.49 3.64 -18.30
CA GLY A 64 -4.79 2.36 -18.91
C GLY A 64 -4.86 1.18 -17.94
N LEU A 65 -4.54 1.36 -16.67
CA LEU A 65 -4.72 0.30 -15.69
C LEU A 65 -6.19 0.24 -15.22
N SER A 66 -6.72 -0.97 -15.19
CA SER A 66 -8.09 -1.21 -14.70
C SER A 66 -8.09 -2.45 -13.80
N PRO A 67 -8.38 -2.30 -12.52
CA PRO A 67 -8.71 -1.07 -11.81
C PRO A 67 -7.51 -0.11 -11.73
N PRO A 68 -7.76 1.20 -11.58
CA PRO A 68 -6.68 2.17 -11.43
C PRO A 68 -5.95 1.98 -10.10
N PRO A 69 -4.69 2.42 -9.98
CA PRO A 69 -3.99 2.40 -8.71
C PRO A 69 -4.74 3.21 -7.66
N ALA A 70 -4.72 2.72 -6.43
CA ALA A 70 -5.38 3.41 -5.34
C ALA A 70 -4.73 4.76 -5.04
N ASN A 71 -5.57 5.74 -4.65
CA ASN A 71 -5.08 6.96 -4.02
C ASN A 71 -4.68 6.62 -2.58
N LEU A 72 -3.37 6.46 -2.36
CA LEU A 72 -2.86 6.02 -1.07
C LEU A 72 -3.01 7.10 0.01
N ARG A 73 -2.96 8.38 -0.36
CA ARG A 73 -3.17 9.46 0.61
C ARG A 73 -4.53 9.36 1.28
N TRP A 74 -5.53 8.95 0.51
CA TRP A 74 -6.86 8.69 1.05
C TRP A 74 -6.94 7.33 1.73
N ALA A 75 -6.46 6.28 1.06
CA ALA A 75 -6.66 4.89 1.47
C ALA A 75 -6.01 4.56 2.81
N VAL A 76 -4.78 5.06 3.06
CA VAL A 76 -4.06 4.75 4.30
C VAL A 76 -4.67 5.42 5.53
N ARG A 77 -5.53 6.41 5.32
CA ARG A 77 -6.20 7.14 6.42
C ARG A 77 -7.53 6.51 6.83
N ARG A 78 -7.97 5.48 6.12
CA ARG A 78 -9.22 4.81 6.47
C ARG A 78 -9.03 3.98 7.75
N PRO A 79 -10.06 3.93 8.61
CA PRO A 79 -9.95 3.18 9.87
C PRO A 79 -9.58 1.71 9.68
N MET A 80 -10.01 1.11 8.56
CA MET A 80 -9.71 -0.30 8.28
C MET A 80 -8.29 -0.53 7.78
N ALA A 81 -7.56 0.54 7.43
CA ALA A 81 -6.21 0.45 6.88
C ALA A 81 -5.15 0.40 7.98
N GLY A 82 -5.22 -0.63 8.82
CA GLY A 82 -4.22 -0.88 9.84
C GLY A 82 -2.92 -1.42 9.26
N ASP A 83 -1.92 -1.55 10.11
CA ASP A 83 -0.59 -2.00 9.68
C ASP A 83 -0.63 -3.39 9.06
N GLY A 84 -1.41 -4.30 9.61
CA GLY A 84 -1.56 -5.64 9.06
C GLY A 84 -2.19 -5.64 7.67
N TYR A 85 -3.22 -4.80 7.47
CA TYR A 85 -3.83 -4.63 6.16
C TYR A 85 -2.83 -4.12 5.14
N LEU A 86 -2.07 -3.08 5.47
CA LEU A 86 -1.09 -2.52 4.55
C LEU A 86 0.03 -3.52 4.24
N MET A 87 0.48 -4.26 5.24
CA MET A 87 1.50 -5.29 5.04
C MET A 87 0.98 -6.41 4.13
N TRP A 88 -0.27 -6.82 4.31
CA TRP A 88 -0.94 -7.79 3.45
C TRP A 88 -1.05 -7.26 2.01
N ALA A 89 -1.50 -6.02 1.84
CA ALA A 89 -1.69 -5.44 0.52
C ALA A 89 -0.37 -5.37 -0.27
N ILE A 90 0.71 -4.92 0.37
CA ILE A 90 2.02 -4.83 -0.27
C ILE A 90 2.61 -6.22 -0.50
N GLY A 91 2.52 -7.10 0.49
CA GLY A 91 3.11 -8.43 0.41
C GLY A 91 2.46 -9.31 -0.63
N GLU A 92 1.14 -9.37 -0.63
CA GLU A 92 0.40 -10.30 -1.50
C GLU A 92 0.05 -9.72 -2.86
N GLY A 93 0.09 -8.39 -3.00
CA GLY A 93 -0.29 -7.76 -4.27
C GLY A 93 -1.76 -7.87 -4.57
N GLY A 94 -2.13 -7.63 -5.82
CA GLY A 94 -3.53 -7.58 -6.22
C GLY A 94 -3.89 -8.42 -7.44
N VAL A 95 -2.98 -9.22 -7.96
CA VAL A 95 -3.22 -10.02 -9.16
C VAL A 95 -4.43 -10.95 -8.96
N GLN A 96 -4.56 -11.54 -7.77
CA GLN A 96 -5.67 -12.46 -7.44
C GLN A 96 -7.04 -11.78 -7.40
N ILE A 97 -7.08 -10.44 -7.32
CA ILE A 97 -8.33 -9.67 -7.37
C ILE A 97 -8.43 -8.83 -8.64
N GLY A 98 -7.67 -9.19 -9.67
CA GLY A 98 -7.75 -8.53 -10.97
C GLY A 98 -6.98 -7.23 -11.10
N SER A 99 -6.10 -6.92 -10.15
CA SER A 99 -5.27 -5.73 -10.17
C SER A 99 -3.90 -6.02 -10.77
N ALA A 100 -3.26 -5.00 -11.34
CA ALA A 100 -1.90 -5.14 -11.88
C ALA A 100 -0.81 -5.05 -10.80
N MET A 101 -1.16 -4.79 -9.55
CA MET A 101 -0.18 -4.61 -8.48
C MET A 101 0.55 -5.93 -8.18
N PRO A 102 1.88 -5.97 -8.31
CA PRO A 102 2.63 -7.19 -8.01
C PRO A 102 2.69 -7.46 -6.51
N ALA A 103 3.01 -8.71 -6.16
CA ALA A 103 3.30 -9.10 -4.79
C ALA A 103 4.75 -8.77 -4.47
N PHE A 104 5.00 -8.14 -3.33
CA PHE A 104 6.35 -7.72 -2.95
C PHE A 104 6.98 -8.57 -1.85
N LYS A 105 6.29 -9.58 -1.34
CA LYS A 105 6.81 -10.38 -0.21
C LYS A 105 8.14 -11.07 -0.50
N ASP A 106 8.40 -11.40 -1.77
CA ASP A 106 9.65 -12.05 -2.17
C ASP A 106 10.66 -11.05 -2.76
N ALA A 107 10.21 -9.87 -3.18
CA ALA A 107 11.06 -8.86 -3.78
C ALA A 107 11.61 -7.86 -2.76
N LEU A 108 10.89 -7.60 -1.69
CA LEU A 108 11.29 -6.67 -0.64
C LEU A 108 11.26 -7.39 0.70
N SER A 109 12.29 -7.14 1.53
CA SER A 109 12.33 -7.70 2.88
C SER A 109 11.14 -7.20 3.69
N GLU A 110 10.81 -7.93 4.75
CA GLU A 110 9.78 -7.53 5.69
C GLU A 110 10.09 -6.14 6.26
N ALA A 111 11.34 -5.91 6.65
CA ALA A 111 11.75 -4.61 7.19
C ALA A 111 11.57 -3.49 6.17
N ASP A 112 11.90 -3.72 4.90
CA ASP A 112 11.72 -2.71 3.85
C ASP A 112 10.25 -2.40 3.63
N ARG A 113 9.39 -3.41 3.67
CA ARG A 113 7.94 -3.19 3.57
C ARG A 113 7.42 -2.37 4.75
N TRP A 114 7.92 -2.62 5.96
CA TRP A 114 7.57 -1.81 7.12
C TRP A 114 8.05 -0.36 6.99
N ARG A 115 9.22 -0.14 6.38
CA ARG A 115 9.73 1.21 6.11
C ARG A 115 8.82 1.96 5.13
N ILE A 116 8.39 1.29 4.08
CA ILE A 116 7.43 1.87 3.12
C ILE A 116 6.15 2.29 3.86
N ILE A 117 5.62 1.43 4.72
CA ILE A 117 4.40 1.74 5.48
C ILE A 117 4.60 2.97 6.37
N LYS A 118 5.77 3.10 7.02
CA LYS A 118 6.05 4.31 7.81
C LYS A 118 6.02 5.57 6.95
N PHE A 119 6.57 5.49 5.75
CA PHE A 119 6.48 6.61 4.81
C PHE A 119 5.03 6.89 4.39
N LEU A 120 4.26 5.85 4.07
CA LEU A 120 2.86 6.01 3.66
C LEU A 120 2.04 6.76 4.72
N ARG A 121 2.32 6.54 5.99
CA ARG A 121 1.62 7.22 7.08
C ARG A 121 1.88 8.73 7.12
N THR A 122 2.87 9.20 6.37
CA THR A 122 3.19 10.64 6.28
C THR A 122 2.47 11.34 5.12
N LEU A 123 1.84 10.60 4.24
CA LEU A 123 1.17 11.17 3.07
C LEU A 123 -0.03 12.05 3.40
#